data_79d1ea861d0771b38f69e3eb34937da1
#
_entry.id   79d1ea861d0771b38f69e3eb34937da1
#
_cell.length_a   1.000
_cell.length_b   1.000
_cell.length_c   1.000
_cell.angle_alpha   90.00
_cell.angle_beta   90.00
_cell.angle_gamma   90.00
#
_symmetry.space_group_name_H-M   'P 1'
#
loop_
_entity.id
_entity.type
_entity.pdbx_description
1 polymer ?
#
loop_
_entity_poly.entity_id
_entity_poly.type
_entity_poly.pdbx_seq_one_letter_code
_entity_poly.pdbx_strand_id
1 'polypeptide(L)' 'MATFLYKCRDIGYDCGFEFSAHAREDLMPRIRIHSRYAHNIYEMSEETKKKIEASIKQTD' A
#
# COMPACT_ATOMS: atom_id res chain seq x y z
N MET A 1 10.63 2.89 -17.74
CA MET A 1 9.84 1.85 -17.07
C MET A 1 9.09 2.47 -15.91
N ALA A 2 7.85 2.08 -15.72
CA ALA A 2 7.06 2.63 -14.64
C ALA A 2 7.44 2.00 -13.30
N THR A 3 7.45 2.81 -12.26
CA THR A 3 7.62 2.35 -10.89
C THR A 3 6.42 2.84 -10.09
N PHE A 4 5.88 1.97 -9.27
CA PHE A 4 4.72 2.29 -8.43
C PHE A 4 5.18 2.37 -6.98
N LEU A 5 4.79 3.44 -6.30
CA LEU A 5 5.18 3.71 -4.92
C LEU A 5 3.95 3.75 -4.02
N TYR A 6 4.03 3.08 -2.89
CA TYR A 6 3.00 3.12 -1.86
C TYR A 6 3.59 3.64 -0.55
N LYS A 7 2.89 4.56 0.07
CA LYS A 7 3.24 5.08 1.39
C LYS A 7 2.07 4.87 2.33
N CYS A 8 2.31 4.15 3.42
CA CYS A 8 1.28 3.85 4.40
C CYS A 8 0.64 5.11 5.00
N ARG A 9 1.42 6.16 5.19
CA ARG A 9 0.92 7.43 5.74
C ARG A 9 -0.15 8.08 4.87
N ASP A 10 -0.15 7.78 3.57
CA ASP A 10 -1.10 8.39 2.64
C ASP A 10 -2.53 7.92 2.86
N ILE A 11 -2.73 6.81 3.57
CA ILE A 11 -4.07 6.32 3.88
C ILE A 11 -4.49 6.64 5.32
N GLY A 12 -3.75 7.51 6.00
CA GLY A 12 -4.14 8.02 7.30
C GLY A 12 -3.44 7.40 8.50
N TYR A 13 -2.46 6.54 8.29
CA TYR A 13 -1.69 5.95 9.39
C TYR A 13 -0.42 6.76 9.64
N ASP A 14 -0.07 6.90 10.91
CA ASP A 14 1.20 7.50 11.29
C ASP A 14 2.28 6.42 11.21
N CYS A 15 2.73 6.15 10.00
CA CYS A 15 3.61 5.03 9.71
C CYS A 15 4.64 5.43 8.66
N GLY A 16 5.88 5.03 8.89
CA GLY A 16 6.97 5.35 7.95
C GLY A 16 7.16 4.33 6.84
N PHE A 17 6.27 3.36 6.70
CA PHE A 17 6.41 2.32 5.69
C PHE A 17 6.27 2.88 4.29
N GLU A 18 7.22 2.55 3.43
CA GLU A 18 7.19 2.88 2.01
C GLU A 18 7.70 1.66 1.25
N PHE A 19 7.07 1.38 0.11
CA PHE A 19 7.48 0.28 -0.73
C PHE A 19 7.21 0.61 -2.19
N SER A 20 8.15 0.26 -3.05
CA SER A 20 7.98 0.49 -4.49
C SER A 20 8.21 -0.81 -5.25
N ALA A 21 7.57 -0.92 -6.40
CA ALA A 21 7.71 -2.07 -7.29
C ALA A 21 7.43 -1.63 -8.72
N HIS A 22 7.79 -2.49 -9.66
CA HIS A 22 7.57 -2.19 -11.07
C HIS A 22 6.16 -2.50 -11.55
N ALA A 23 5.36 -3.17 -10.73
CA ALA A 23 3.96 -3.48 -11.05
C ALA A 23 3.10 -3.28 -9.81
N ARG A 24 1.88 -2.78 -10.01
CA ARG A 24 0.94 -2.60 -8.90
C ARG A 24 0.64 -3.92 -8.19
N GLU A 25 0.56 -4.99 -8.95
CA GLU A 25 0.27 -6.32 -8.43
C GLU A 25 1.32 -6.78 -7.44
N ASP A 26 2.56 -6.32 -7.61
CA ASP A 26 3.65 -6.67 -6.71
C ASP A 26 3.58 -5.89 -5.40
N LEU A 27 2.88 -4.77 -5.38
CA LEU A 27 2.70 -3.98 -4.17
C LEU A 27 1.67 -4.61 -3.22
N MET A 28 0.59 -5.15 -3.76
CA MET A 28 -0.53 -5.62 -2.95
C MET A 28 -0.14 -6.66 -1.90
N PRO A 29 0.61 -7.72 -2.23
CA PRO A 29 1.01 -8.68 -1.21
C PRO A 29 1.82 -8.06 -0.08
N ARG A 30 2.70 -7.13 -0.41
CA ARG A 30 3.52 -6.45 0.60
C ARG A 30 2.69 -5.53 1.47
N ILE A 31 1.76 -4.81 0.88
CA ILE A 31 0.86 -3.94 1.61
C ILE A 31 0.01 -4.76 2.58
N ARG A 32 -0.51 -5.89 2.14
CA ARG A 32 -1.33 -6.76 2.97
C ARG A 32 -0.54 -7.31 4.16
N ILE A 33 0.69 -7.76 3.93
CA ILE A 33 1.56 -8.25 4.99
C ILE A 33 1.86 -7.14 6.00
N HIS A 34 2.19 -5.96 5.50
CA HIS A 34 2.46 -4.81 6.36
C HIS A 34 1.25 -4.45 7.22
N SER A 35 0.07 -4.36 6.59
CA SER A 35 -1.16 -4.02 7.31
C SER A 35 -1.48 -5.04 8.38
N ARG A 36 -1.24 -6.31 8.09
CA ARG A 36 -1.50 -7.38 9.04
C ARG A 36 -0.61 -7.30 10.27
N TYR A 37 0.70 -7.10 10.08
CA TYR A 37 1.64 -7.14 11.20
C TYR A 37 1.81 -5.81 11.91
N ALA A 38 1.72 -4.70 11.19
CA ALA A 38 1.91 -3.39 11.78
C ALA A 38 0.64 -2.76 12.32
N HIS A 39 -0.50 -3.05 11.67
CA HIS A 39 -1.77 -2.41 12.02
C HIS A 39 -2.87 -3.40 12.42
N ASN A 40 -2.56 -4.68 12.51
CA ASN A 40 -3.51 -5.74 12.89
C ASN A 40 -4.74 -5.82 11.97
N ILE A 41 -4.56 -5.49 10.70
CA ILE A 41 -5.64 -5.57 9.72
C ILE A 41 -5.56 -6.93 9.03
N TYR A 42 -6.39 -7.87 9.44
CA TYR A 42 -6.41 -9.21 8.85
C TYR A 42 -7.31 -9.32 7.64
N GLU A 43 -8.35 -8.50 7.59
CA GLU A 43 -9.24 -8.42 6.45
C GLU A 43 -9.35 -6.98 6.01
N MET A 44 -9.15 -6.73 4.73
CA MET A 44 -9.30 -5.39 4.17
C MET A 44 -10.70 -5.22 3.61
N SER A 45 -11.39 -4.17 4.07
CA SER A 45 -12.68 -3.80 3.50
C SER A 45 -12.47 -3.23 2.09
N GLU A 46 -13.54 -3.16 1.32
CA GLU A 46 -13.50 -2.55 0.00
C GLU A 46 -13.02 -1.10 0.07
N GLU A 47 -13.46 -0.36 1.09
CA GLU A 47 -13.02 1.01 1.30
C GLU A 47 -11.52 1.10 1.50
N THR A 48 -10.97 0.24 2.34
CA THR A 48 -9.53 0.23 2.61
C THR A 48 -8.75 -0.10 1.36
N LYS A 49 -9.20 -1.09 0.60
CA LYS A 49 -8.56 -1.44 -0.67
C LYS A 49 -8.55 -0.26 -1.64
N LYS A 50 -9.67 0.45 -1.75
CA LYS A 50 -9.77 1.61 -2.63
C LYS A 50 -8.84 2.72 -2.20
N LYS A 51 -8.72 2.96 -0.90
CA LYS A 51 -7.79 3.96 -0.37
C LYS A 51 -6.36 3.61 -0.71
N ILE A 52 -5.99 2.35 -0.55
CA ILE A 52 -4.66 1.87 -0.87
C ILE A 52 -4.36 2.06 -2.35
N GLU A 53 -5.27 1.63 -3.20
CA GLU A 53 -5.09 1.77 -4.65
C GLU A 53 -4.98 3.22 -5.07
N ALA A 54 -5.78 4.10 -4.46
CA ALA A 54 -5.75 5.53 -4.77
C ALA A 54 -4.45 6.20 -4.29
N SER A 55 -3.81 5.64 -3.27
CA SER A 55 -2.57 6.20 -2.74
C SER A 55 -1.32 5.73 -3.49
N ILE A 56 -1.45 4.69 -4.30
CA ILE A 56 -0.32 4.21 -5.11
C ILE A 56 -0.03 5.24 -6.21
N LYS A 57 1.22 5.68 -6.26
CA LYS A 57 1.66 6.67 -7.22
C LYS A 57 2.59 6.04 -8.24
N GLN A 58 2.42 6.42 -9.49
CA GLN A 58 3.34 6.00 -10.54
C GLN A 58 4.45 7.03 -10.66
N THR A 59 5.68 6.54 -10.57
CA THR A 59 6.86 7.37 -10.77
C THR A 59 7.71 6.74 -11.85
N ASP A 60 8.40 7.53 -12.61
CA ASP A 60 9.27 7.03 -13.67
C ASP A 60 10.71 7.40 -13.40
#